data_fe6d54423c7911b327e7693c52c67cbe
#
_entry.id   fe6d54423c7911b327e7693c52c67cbe
#
_cell.length_a   1.000
_cell.length_b   1.000
_cell.length_c   1.000
_cell.angle_alpha   90.00
_cell.angle_beta   90.00
_cell.angle_gamma   90.00
#
_symmetry.space_group_name_H-M   'P 1'
#
loop_
_entity.id
_entity.type
_entity.pdbx_description
1 polymer ?
#
loop_
_entity_poly.entity_id
_entity_poly.type
_entity_poly.pdbx_seq_one_letter_code
_entity_poly.pdbx_strand_id
1 'polypeptide(L)'
;SNRDRYLSPSTNVTAGAVYQPCTHTLWMGGPNIPTTRNGQPLPHFGETGRPHRDNLAAACINTYLHPTFYQDPDIYAAFLRVIGRSATYRMMGSASVDLASVAEGDTDLWMQHRLPDWDRLPGAALVLGVGGAVQDVEAAGEIWTLAGAPHLVEEAAAALRGD
;
A
#
# COMPACT_ATOMS: atom_id res chain seq x y z
N SER A 1 22.50 -0.66 -2.49
CA SER A 1 21.64 0.45 -2.09
C SER A 1 20.44 -0.11 -1.34
N ASN A 2 19.90 0.64 -0.38
CA ASN A 2 18.78 0.18 0.48
C ASN A 2 17.46 -0.01 -0.30
N ARG A 3 17.41 0.35 -1.58
CA ARG A 3 16.21 0.28 -2.44
C ARG A 3 15.82 -1.15 -2.82
N ASP A 4 16.79 -2.04 -2.98
CA ASP A 4 16.52 -3.41 -3.44
C ASP A 4 15.87 -4.30 -2.37
N ARG A 5 15.83 -3.84 -1.13
CA ARG A 5 15.27 -4.57 0.01
C ARG A 5 13.74 -4.52 0.08
N TYR A 6 13.12 -3.56 -0.61
CA TYR A 6 11.69 -3.28 -0.55
C TYR A 6 10.95 -3.56 -1.87
N LEU A 7 11.68 -4.03 -2.88
CA LEU A 7 11.08 -4.48 -4.13
C LEU A 7 10.95 -5.99 -4.06
N SER A 8 9.73 -6.49 -3.93
CA SER A 8 9.47 -7.89 -4.22
C SER A 8 9.89 -8.19 -5.66
N PRO A 9 10.46 -9.38 -5.96
CA PRO A 9 10.74 -9.80 -7.33
C PRO A 9 9.55 -9.69 -8.28
N SER A 10 8.32 -9.73 -7.74
CA SER A 10 7.08 -9.57 -8.51
C SER A 10 6.72 -8.10 -8.81
N THR A 11 7.43 -7.11 -8.22
CA THR A 11 7.15 -5.67 -8.39
C THR A 11 8.15 -4.98 -9.31
N ASN A 12 8.52 -5.60 -10.42
CA ASN A 12 9.44 -5.00 -11.40
C ASN A 12 8.71 -3.94 -12.24
N VAL A 13 8.27 -2.86 -11.54
CA VAL A 13 7.54 -1.75 -12.14
C VAL A 13 8.50 -0.58 -12.40
N THR A 14 8.41 0.04 -13.58
CA THR A 14 9.23 1.20 -13.96
C THR A 14 8.46 2.51 -13.83
N ALA A 15 7.16 2.49 -14.16
CA ALA A 15 6.27 3.63 -14.06
C ALA A 15 4.82 3.15 -13.95
N GLY A 16 3.95 3.96 -13.38
CA GLY A 16 2.52 3.75 -13.30
C GLY A 16 1.74 5.04 -13.43
N ALA A 17 0.50 4.91 -13.89
CA ALA A 17 -0.45 5.99 -13.93
C ALA A 17 -1.82 5.49 -13.49
N VAL A 18 -2.53 6.30 -12.71
CA VAL A 18 -3.90 6.06 -12.28
C VAL A 18 -4.72 7.30 -12.59
N TYR A 19 -5.85 7.13 -13.26
CA TYR A 19 -6.76 8.23 -13.55
C TYR A 19 -8.13 7.98 -12.96
N GLN A 20 -8.63 8.94 -12.20
CA GLN A 20 -9.96 8.93 -11.61
C GLN A 20 -10.84 9.96 -12.32
N PRO A 21 -11.76 9.54 -13.21
CA PRO A 21 -12.54 10.46 -14.05
C PRO A 21 -13.46 11.38 -13.26
N CYS A 22 -14.09 10.88 -12.19
CA CYS A 22 -15.07 11.65 -11.42
C CYS A 22 -14.46 12.86 -10.68
N THR A 23 -13.17 12.83 -10.41
CA THR A 23 -12.42 13.94 -9.79
C THR A 23 -11.48 14.64 -10.76
N HIS A 24 -11.39 14.18 -12.01
CA HIS A 24 -10.41 14.64 -13.02
C HIS A 24 -8.98 14.59 -12.48
N THR A 25 -8.63 13.54 -11.73
CA THR A 25 -7.32 13.41 -11.10
C THR A 25 -6.49 12.36 -11.82
N LEU A 26 -5.28 12.76 -12.23
CA LEU A 26 -4.26 11.88 -12.80
C LEU A 26 -3.05 11.83 -11.87
N TRP A 27 -2.72 10.63 -11.41
CA TRP A 27 -1.46 10.35 -10.72
C TRP A 27 -0.50 9.63 -11.66
N MET A 28 0.77 10.03 -11.61
CA MET A 28 1.86 9.40 -12.39
C MET A 28 3.12 9.34 -11.53
N GLY A 29 3.85 8.23 -11.58
CA GLY A 29 5.08 8.08 -10.81
C GLY A 29 5.76 6.73 -11.03
N GLY A 30 6.87 6.49 -10.32
CA GLY A 30 7.62 5.24 -10.39
C GLY A 30 8.83 5.23 -9.46
N PRO A 31 9.56 4.11 -9.33
CA PRO A 31 10.70 4.01 -8.39
C PRO A 31 11.78 5.09 -8.59
N ASN A 32 11.93 5.57 -9.81
CA ASN A 32 12.88 6.62 -10.18
C ASN A 32 12.21 7.87 -10.78
N ILE A 33 10.88 7.96 -10.64
CA ILE A 33 10.05 9.04 -11.16
C ILE A 33 9.24 9.58 -9.98
N PRO A 34 9.48 10.84 -9.53
CA PRO A 34 8.68 11.46 -8.49
C PRO A 34 7.19 11.39 -8.81
N THR A 35 6.38 10.97 -7.87
CA THR A 35 4.94 10.91 -8.08
C THR A 35 4.33 12.30 -8.11
N THR A 36 3.49 12.53 -9.11
CA THR A 36 2.73 13.77 -9.27
C THR A 36 1.23 13.53 -9.23
N ARG A 37 0.49 14.53 -8.79
CA ARG A 37 -0.96 14.64 -8.94
C ARG A 37 -1.29 15.81 -9.84
N ASN A 38 -1.91 15.55 -10.99
CA ASN A 38 -2.18 16.56 -12.03
C ASN A 38 -0.92 17.41 -12.36
N GLY A 39 0.23 16.75 -12.46
CA GLY A 39 1.52 17.38 -12.76
C GLY A 39 2.23 18.05 -11.58
N GLN A 40 1.60 18.13 -10.41
CA GLN A 40 2.22 18.70 -9.21
C GLN A 40 2.89 17.59 -8.39
N PRO A 41 4.18 17.73 -8.04
CA PRO A 41 4.89 16.74 -7.23
C PRO A 41 4.24 16.55 -5.86
N LEU A 42 4.16 15.29 -5.42
CA LEU A 42 3.75 14.94 -4.07
C LEU A 42 4.96 14.90 -3.12
N PRO A 43 4.80 15.29 -1.84
CA PRO A 43 5.87 15.17 -0.86
C PRO A 43 6.21 13.71 -0.58
N HIS A 44 7.50 13.41 -0.42
CA HIS A 44 7.97 12.08 -0.05
C HIS A 44 7.64 11.73 1.41
N PHE A 45 7.63 10.44 1.71
CA PHE A 45 7.58 9.99 3.11
C PHE A 45 8.73 10.61 3.91
N GLY A 46 8.41 11.16 5.07
CA GLY A 46 9.35 11.86 5.94
C GLY A 46 9.56 13.34 5.64
N GLU A 47 9.01 13.88 4.54
CA GLU A 47 9.10 15.31 4.24
C GLU A 47 8.02 16.13 4.96
N THR A 48 8.32 17.42 5.17
CA THR A 48 7.37 18.40 5.71
C THR A 48 6.15 18.53 4.80
N GLY A 49 4.96 18.59 5.40
CA GLY A 49 3.69 18.70 4.66
C GLY A 49 3.04 17.36 4.36
N ARG A 50 3.71 16.23 4.68
CA ARG A 50 3.11 14.90 4.62
C ARG A 50 2.76 14.40 6.03
N PRO A 51 1.56 13.86 6.28
CA PRO A 51 1.24 13.20 7.54
C PRO A 51 2.24 12.09 7.86
N HIS A 52 2.72 12.04 9.07
CA HIS A 52 3.58 10.97 9.58
C HIS A 52 2.84 10.16 10.65
N ARG A 53 2.96 8.84 10.59
CA ARG A 53 2.45 7.92 11.61
C ARG A 53 3.61 7.10 12.14
N ASP A 54 3.79 7.12 13.45
CA ASP A 54 4.91 6.44 14.10
C ASP A 54 4.80 4.91 14.04
N ASN A 55 3.56 4.40 14.03
CA ASN A 55 3.27 2.97 14.07
C ASN A 55 1.85 2.67 13.53
N LEU A 56 1.50 1.39 13.41
CA LEU A 56 0.19 0.96 12.94
C LEU A 56 -0.96 1.46 13.83
N ALA A 57 -0.77 1.62 15.13
CA ALA A 57 -1.82 2.07 16.04
C ALA A 57 -2.31 3.50 15.72
N ALA A 58 -1.52 4.28 15.00
CA ALA A 58 -1.90 5.61 14.51
C ALA A 58 -2.32 5.61 13.04
N ALA A 59 -2.20 4.50 12.32
CA ALA A 59 -2.36 4.44 10.87
C ALA A 59 -3.78 4.12 10.43
N CYS A 60 -4.18 4.71 9.29
CA CYS A 60 -5.35 4.32 8.51
C CYS A 60 -4.92 3.38 7.39
N ILE A 61 -5.50 2.19 7.34
CA ILE A 61 -5.16 1.16 6.35
C ILE A 61 -6.26 1.05 5.29
N ASN A 62 -5.90 1.20 4.01
CA ASN A 62 -6.77 0.78 2.91
C ASN A 62 -6.56 -0.71 2.64
N THR A 63 -7.65 -1.43 2.50
CA THR A 63 -7.59 -2.89 2.30
C THR A 63 -8.85 -3.38 1.59
N TYR A 64 -8.84 -4.65 1.22
CA TYR A 64 -10.05 -5.37 0.83
C TYR A 64 -9.92 -6.84 1.21
N LEU A 65 -10.94 -7.36 1.89
CA LEU A 65 -11.10 -8.78 2.13
C LEU A 65 -12.48 -9.20 1.61
N HIS A 66 -12.49 -10.04 0.57
CA HIS A 66 -13.75 -10.53 0.02
C HIS A 66 -14.52 -11.35 1.09
N PRO A 67 -15.85 -11.19 1.21
CA PRO A 67 -16.65 -11.84 2.27
C PRO A 67 -16.47 -13.36 2.38
N THR A 68 -16.17 -14.05 1.28
CA THR A 68 -15.91 -15.50 1.30
C THR A 68 -14.72 -15.89 2.21
N PHE A 69 -13.73 -15.00 2.39
CA PHE A 69 -12.56 -15.26 3.21
C PHE A 69 -12.78 -15.03 4.70
N TYR A 70 -13.94 -14.44 5.11
CA TYR A 70 -14.30 -14.39 6.53
C TYR A 70 -14.57 -15.77 7.13
N GLN A 71 -14.84 -16.77 6.28
CA GLN A 71 -15.05 -18.15 6.71
C GLN A 71 -13.77 -18.99 6.70
N ASP A 72 -12.67 -18.47 6.17
CA ASP A 72 -11.35 -19.08 6.26
C ASP A 72 -10.66 -18.57 7.53
N PRO A 73 -10.50 -19.41 8.57
CA PRO A 73 -10.01 -18.96 9.87
C PRO A 73 -8.56 -18.45 9.82
N ASP A 74 -7.73 -19.01 8.94
CA ASP A 74 -6.31 -18.67 8.86
C ASP A 74 -6.11 -17.34 8.14
N ILE A 75 -6.80 -17.15 7.00
CA ILE A 75 -6.79 -15.88 6.25
C ILE A 75 -7.39 -14.77 7.10
N TYR A 76 -8.52 -15.02 7.75
CA TYR A 76 -9.19 -14.03 8.60
C TYR A 76 -8.32 -13.66 9.81
N ALA A 77 -7.67 -14.62 10.45
CA ALA A 77 -6.75 -14.35 11.56
C ALA A 77 -5.53 -13.52 11.10
N ALA A 78 -4.95 -13.84 9.93
CA ALA A 78 -3.85 -13.03 9.37
C ALA A 78 -4.29 -11.59 9.11
N PHE A 79 -5.45 -11.40 8.50
CA PHE A 79 -6.05 -10.08 8.28
C PHE A 79 -6.22 -9.32 9.60
N LEU A 80 -6.83 -9.94 10.61
CA LEU A 80 -7.10 -9.32 11.91
C LEU A 80 -5.83 -8.95 12.67
N ARG A 81 -4.72 -9.68 12.50
CA ARG A 81 -3.44 -9.33 13.15
C ARG A 81 -2.93 -7.94 12.74
N VAL A 82 -3.20 -7.53 11.52
CA VAL A 82 -2.81 -6.18 11.04
C VAL A 82 -3.90 -5.16 11.37
N ILE A 83 -5.14 -5.44 10.97
CA ILE A 83 -6.25 -4.49 11.12
C ILE A 83 -6.55 -4.21 12.60
N GLY A 84 -6.46 -5.23 13.46
CA GLY A 84 -6.67 -5.08 14.90
C GLY A 84 -5.61 -4.23 15.62
N ARG A 85 -4.47 -3.96 14.98
CA ARG A 85 -3.41 -3.08 15.48
C ARG A 85 -3.50 -1.66 14.91
N SER A 86 -4.36 -1.40 13.92
CA SER A 86 -4.48 -0.09 13.26
C SER A 86 -5.46 0.84 13.98
N ALA A 87 -5.32 2.13 13.75
CA ALA A 87 -6.29 3.12 14.23
C ALA A 87 -7.65 2.95 13.56
N THR A 88 -7.64 2.66 12.26
CA THR A 88 -8.84 2.45 11.46
C THR A 88 -8.46 1.83 10.11
N TYR A 89 -9.47 1.32 9.39
CA TYR A 89 -9.28 0.85 8.03
C TYR A 89 -10.42 1.26 7.10
N ARG A 90 -10.19 1.18 5.80
CA ARG A 90 -11.15 1.47 4.73
C ARG A 90 -11.15 0.34 3.72
N MET A 91 -12.34 0.02 3.19
CA MET A 91 -12.54 -0.88 2.06
C MET A 91 -13.28 -0.12 0.97
N MET A 92 -12.56 0.53 0.06
CA MET A 92 -13.16 1.34 -1.00
C MET A 92 -13.37 0.57 -2.30
N GLY A 93 -12.66 -0.55 -2.47
CA GLY A 93 -12.88 -1.51 -3.55
C GLY A 93 -12.19 -1.17 -4.87
N SER A 94 -11.17 -0.32 -4.84
CA SER A 94 -10.31 -0.03 -5.99
C SER A 94 -8.86 0.07 -5.54
N ALA A 95 -8.09 -1.00 -5.73
CA ALA A 95 -6.69 -1.03 -5.30
C ALA A 95 -5.85 0.09 -5.90
N SER A 96 -6.05 0.44 -7.17
CA SER A 96 -5.34 1.54 -7.81
C SER A 96 -5.61 2.89 -7.15
N VAL A 97 -6.86 3.18 -6.79
CA VAL A 97 -7.25 4.42 -6.09
C VAL A 97 -6.80 4.39 -4.64
N ASP A 98 -6.89 3.24 -3.98
CA ASP A 98 -6.42 3.04 -2.61
C ASP A 98 -4.91 3.30 -2.49
N LEU A 99 -4.12 2.79 -3.43
CA LEU A 99 -2.68 3.02 -3.50
C LEU A 99 -2.34 4.47 -3.86
N ALA A 100 -3.11 5.13 -4.73
CA ALA A 100 -2.96 6.56 -4.99
C ALA A 100 -3.23 7.40 -3.74
N SER A 101 -4.25 7.05 -2.94
CA SER A 101 -4.54 7.66 -1.64
C SER A 101 -3.35 7.54 -0.67
N VAL A 102 -2.68 6.37 -0.64
CA VAL A 102 -1.47 6.18 0.15
C VAL A 102 -0.33 7.05 -0.38
N ALA A 103 -0.16 7.12 -1.70
CA ALA A 103 0.86 7.99 -2.30
C ALA A 103 0.63 9.48 -2.00
N GLU A 104 -0.62 9.93 -1.93
CA GLU A 104 -0.97 11.32 -1.54
C GLU A 104 -0.78 11.59 -0.04
N GLY A 105 -0.92 10.57 0.82
CA GLY A 105 -0.90 10.72 2.27
C GLY A 105 -2.28 10.89 2.91
N ASP A 106 -3.36 10.62 2.15
CA ASP A 106 -4.73 10.63 2.69
C ASP A 106 -4.97 9.39 3.57
N THR A 107 -4.28 8.30 3.27
CA THR A 107 -4.19 7.08 4.08
C THR A 107 -2.73 6.67 4.21
N ASP A 108 -2.42 5.72 5.10
CA ASP A 108 -1.05 5.51 5.54
C ASP A 108 -0.44 4.21 5.02
N LEU A 109 -1.26 3.18 4.83
CA LEU A 109 -0.85 1.86 4.38
C LEU A 109 -1.94 1.23 3.51
N TRP A 110 -1.53 0.42 2.54
CA TRP A 110 -2.41 -0.46 1.79
C TRP A 110 -1.99 -1.91 1.98
N MET A 111 -2.98 -2.82 2.10
CA MET A 111 -2.78 -4.25 2.27
C MET A 111 -3.87 -5.04 1.55
N GLN A 112 -3.48 -5.99 0.68
CA GLN A 112 -4.43 -6.91 0.04
C GLN A 112 -3.74 -8.20 -0.43
N HIS A 113 -4.48 -9.30 -0.51
CA HIS A 113 -4.05 -10.56 -1.13
C HIS A 113 -4.87 -10.87 -2.41
N ARG A 114 -4.39 -11.81 -3.22
CA ARG A 114 -5.06 -12.28 -4.44
C ARG A 114 -5.46 -11.17 -5.41
N LEU A 115 -4.58 -10.21 -5.64
CA LEU A 115 -4.83 -9.13 -6.57
C LEU A 115 -4.00 -9.32 -7.84
N PRO A 116 -4.60 -9.19 -9.04
CA PRO A 116 -3.85 -9.26 -10.29
C PRO A 116 -2.94 -8.04 -10.46
N ASP A 117 -1.86 -8.23 -11.21
CA ASP A 117 -0.83 -7.22 -11.39
C ASP A 117 -1.35 -5.91 -11.98
N TRP A 118 -2.29 -5.96 -12.91
CA TRP A 118 -2.86 -4.75 -13.51
C TRP A 118 -3.64 -3.86 -12.53
N ASP A 119 -4.14 -4.41 -11.42
CA ASP A 119 -4.85 -3.66 -10.38
C ASP A 119 -3.88 -3.03 -9.38
N ARG A 120 -2.76 -3.69 -9.07
CA ARG A 120 -1.83 -3.26 -8.02
C ARG A 120 -0.59 -2.52 -8.53
N LEU A 121 -0.01 -2.93 -9.67
CA LEU A 121 1.28 -2.38 -10.10
C LEU A 121 1.25 -0.89 -10.45
N PRO A 122 0.20 -0.34 -11.11
CA PRO A 122 0.14 1.10 -11.36
C PRO A 122 0.18 1.92 -10.07
N GLY A 123 -0.62 1.53 -9.07
CA GLY A 123 -0.65 2.20 -7.78
C GLY A 123 0.62 1.97 -6.93
N ALA A 124 1.21 0.77 -6.98
CA ALA A 124 2.48 0.47 -6.33
C ALA A 124 3.61 1.37 -6.84
N ALA A 125 3.64 1.64 -8.16
CA ALA A 125 4.59 2.59 -8.75
C ALA A 125 4.47 3.99 -8.13
N LEU A 126 3.25 4.46 -7.86
CA LEU A 126 3.01 5.76 -7.23
C LEU A 126 3.56 5.81 -5.80
N VAL A 127 3.35 4.75 -5.02
CA VAL A 127 3.88 4.66 -3.64
C VAL A 127 5.40 4.65 -3.64
N LEU A 128 6.03 3.93 -4.57
CA LEU A 128 7.49 3.92 -4.74
C LEU A 128 8.03 5.31 -5.12
N GLY A 129 7.31 6.04 -5.98
CA GLY A 129 7.70 7.38 -6.44
C GLY A 129 7.64 8.48 -5.38
N VAL A 130 7.01 8.23 -4.22
CA VAL A 130 7.07 9.09 -3.03
C VAL A 130 7.99 8.54 -1.94
N GLY A 131 8.89 7.61 -2.29
CA GLY A 131 9.85 7.02 -1.36
C GLY A 131 9.26 5.97 -0.43
N GLY A 132 8.09 5.42 -0.75
CA GLY A 132 7.47 4.32 -0.03
C GLY A 132 8.12 2.96 -0.30
N ALA A 133 7.61 1.94 0.38
CA ALA A 133 7.96 0.54 0.19
C ALA A 133 6.77 -0.25 -0.34
N VAL A 134 7.04 -1.28 -1.14
CA VAL A 134 6.08 -2.29 -1.58
C VAL A 134 6.68 -3.66 -1.28
N GLN A 135 5.96 -4.51 -0.55
CA GLN A 135 6.46 -5.80 -0.11
C GLN A 135 5.39 -6.87 -0.22
N ASP A 136 5.75 -8.02 -0.79
CA ASP A 136 4.95 -9.23 -0.73
C ASP A 136 5.34 -10.05 0.51
N VAL A 137 4.34 -10.53 1.24
CA VAL A 137 4.48 -11.30 2.48
C VAL A 137 3.64 -12.56 2.38
N GLU A 138 4.26 -13.71 2.59
CA GLU A 138 3.52 -14.97 2.70
C GLU A 138 2.95 -15.13 4.11
N ALA A 139 1.62 -15.28 4.21
CA ALA A 139 0.91 -15.56 5.46
C ALA A 139 -0.40 -16.29 5.17
N ALA A 140 -0.73 -17.29 6.00
CA ALA A 140 -1.95 -18.11 5.86
C ALA A 140 -2.08 -18.78 4.47
N GLY A 141 -0.96 -19.21 3.87
CA GLY A 141 -0.94 -19.82 2.53
C GLY A 141 -1.22 -18.86 1.36
N GLU A 142 -1.26 -17.56 1.63
CA GLU A 142 -1.51 -16.49 0.65
C GLU A 142 -0.34 -15.52 0.58
N ILE A 143 -0.20 -14.87 -0.59
CA ILE A 143 0.72 -13.74 -0.74
C ILE A 143 -0.06 -12.45 -0.54
N TRP A 144 0.31 -11.70 0.46
CA TRP A 144 -0.21 -10.38 0.78
C TRP A 144 0.75 -9.32 0.28
N THR A 145 0.26 -8.34 -0.47
CA THR A 145 1.06 -7.18 -0.86
C THR A 145 0.76 -6.03 0.09
N LEU A 146 1.82 -5.43 0.62
CA LEU A 146 1.79 -4.25 1.48
C LEU A 146 2.44 -3.08 0.74
N ALA A 147 1.88 -1.87 0.89
CA ALA A 147 2.47 -0.66 0.32
C ALA A 147 2.23 0.56 1.21
N GLY A 148 3.27 1.35 1.47
CA GLY A 148 3.19 2.54 2.33
C GLY A 148 4.54 3.03 2.80
N ALA A 149 4.58 3.74 3.95
CA ALA A 149 5.82 4.12 4.59
C ALA A 149 6.64 2.87 4.96
N PRO A 150 7.96 2.85 4.74
CA PRO A 150 8.77 1.64 4.95
C PRO A 150 8.60 1.00 6.33
N HIS A 151 8.61 1.80 7.41
CA HIS A 151 8.47 1.29 8.77
C HIS A 151 7.07 0.70 9.04
N LEU A 152 5.99 1.26 8.46
CA LEU A 152 4.64 0.70 8.58
C LEU A 152 4.50 -0.61 7.80
N VAL A 153 5.14 -0.71 6.63
CA VAL A 153 5.20 -1.95 5.85
C VAL A 153 5.92 -3.05 6.63
N GLU A 154 7.05 -2.74 7.27
CA GLU A 154 7.79 -3.68 8.11
C GLU A 154 6.97 -4.16 9.31
N GLU A 155 6.30 -3.25 10.02
CA GLU A 155 5.44 -3.57 11.17
C GLU A 155 4.24 -4.43 10.75
N ALA A 156 3.58 -4.07 9.64
CA ALA A 156 2.47 -4.85 9.11
C ALA A 156 2.89 -6.23 8.62
N ALA A 157 4.07 -6.34 8.00
CA ALA A 157 4.64 -7.61 7.56
C ALA A 157 4.93 -8.55 8.75
N ALA A 158 5.49 -8.03 9.84
CA ALA A 158 5.68 -8.79 11.07
C ALA A 158 4.33 -9.25 11.66
N ALA A 159 3.36 -8.34 11.75
CA ALA A 159 2.02 -8.67 12.24
C ALA A 159 1.32 -9.75 11.39
N LEU A 160 1.44 -9.70 10.04
CA LEU A 160 0.88 -10.72 9.16
C LEU A 160 1.45 -12.11 9.45
N ARG A 161 2.77 -12.20 9.69
CA ARG A 161 3.44 -13.48 10.02
C ARG A 161 3.12 -13.97 11.43
N GLY A 162 2.64 -13.09 12.32
CA GLY A 162 2.37 -13.42 13.71
C GLY A 162 3.57 -13.23 14.63
N ASP A 163 4.51 -12.38 14.23
CA ASP A 163 5.71 -11.99 14.98
C ASP A 163 5.41 -10.90 16.01
#